data_8d752a956b5ae1b2d234c111dd764e30
#
_entry.id   8d752a956b5ae1b2d234c111dd764e30
#
_cell.length_a   1.000
_cell.length_b   1.000
_cell.length_c   1.000
_cell.angle_alpha   90.00
_cell.angle_beta   90.00
_cell.angle_gamma   90.00
#
_symmetry.space_group_name_H-M   'P 1'
#
loop_
_entity.id
_entity.type
_entity.pdbx_description
1 polymer ?
#
loop_
_entity_poly.entity_id
_entity_poly.type
_entity_poly.pdbx_seq_one_letter_code
_entity_poly.pdbx_strand_id
1 'polypeptide(L)'
;MRLGRLGVEDVYDENYKFEFGKGNVLRKGSKVAIIASGLMVQESLKAYELLESKPTVIDIPTIKPIDKELIIETAKTHDVIVTVEEHNIYGGLGSAVSEVLAPEGIACRQYMLGMRDVFGRSGKPKELLDYYGLDAKHIKELIIEL
;
A
#
# COMPACT_ATOMS: atom_id res chain seq x y z
N MET A 1 16.89 0.84 -7.24
CA MET A 1 15.75 1.78 -7.34
C MET A 1 14.88 1.33 -8.51
N ARG A 2 13.57 1.16 -8.30
CA ARG A 2 12.61 0.84 -9.36
C ARG A 2 11.90 2.14 -9.77
N LEU A 3 11.86 2.42 -11.05
CA LEU A 3 11.16 3.58 -11.60
C LEU A 3 9.99 3.12 -12.46
N GLY A 4 8.85 3.78 -12.30
CA GLY A 4 7.69 3.56 -13.16
C GLY A 4 7.96 4.08 -14.59
N ARG A 5 7.32 3.47 -15.59
CA ARG A 5 7.41 3.90 -16.98
C ARG A 5 6.58 5.16 -17.26
N LEU A 6 5.46 5.29 -16.56
CA LEU A 6 4.56 6.44 -16.71
C LEU A 6 4.86 7.49 -15.66
N GLY A 7 4.61 8.75 -16.02
CA GLY A 7 4.53 9.83 -15.06
C GLY A 7 3.39 9.57 -14.07
N VAL A 8 3.64 9.87 -12.83
CA VAL A 8 2.67 9.81 -11.72
C VAL A 8 2.41 11.23 -11.21
N GLU A 9 1.26 11.44 -10.59
CA GLU A 9 0.94 12.72 -9.94
C GLU A 9 1.80 12.90 -8.70
N ASP A 10 2.15 14.14 -8.37
CA ASP A 10 2.91 14.43 -7.16
C ASP A 10 2.04 14.17 -5.92
N VAL A 11 2.56 13.38 -4.99
CA VAL A 11 1.91 13.07 -3.71
C VAL A 11 2.34 14.06 -2.62
N TYR A 12 3.52 14.61 -2.77
CA TYR A 12 4.17 15.51 -1.82
C TYR A 12 4.38 16.88 -2.43
N ASP A 13 4.47 17.89 -1.58
CA ASP A 13 4.85 19.24 -1.99
C ASP A 13 6.39 19.42 -2.03
N GLU A 14 6.83 20.61 -2.44
CA GLU A 14 8.25 20.98 -2.55
C GLU A 14 9.02 20.98 -1.21
N ASN A 15 8.32 20.99 -0.07
CA ASN A 15 8.92 20.97 1.27
C ASN A 15 9.19 19.57 1.77
N TYR A 16 8.70 18.54 1.07
CA TYR A 16 8.89 17.16 1.46
C TYR A 16 10.38 16.79 1.49
N LYS A 17 10.81 16.21 2.60
CA LYS A 17 12.16 15.70 2.78
C LYS A 17 12.12 14.18 2.81
N PHE A 18 12.63 13.57 1.76
CA PHE A 18 12.79 12.12 1.72
C PHE A 18 13.78 11.65 2.81
N GLU A 19 13.36 10.69 3.60
CA GLU A 19 14.21 10.03 4.58
C GLU A 19 14.30 8.52 4.25
N PHE A 20 15.51 8.05 4.04
CA PHE A 20 15.76 6.67 3.66
C PHE A 20 15.34 5.69 4.77
N GLY A 21 14.52 4.72 4.44
CA GLY A 21 14.02 3.72 5.39
C GLY A 21 12.86 4.21 6.26
N LYS A 22 12.28 5.38 5.97
CA LYS A 22 11.10 5.90 6.67
C LYS A 22 9.87 5.90 5.76
N GLY A 23 8.73 5.56 6.35
CA GLY A 23 7.43 5.67 5.75
C GLY A 23 6.72 6.97 6.12
N ASN A 24 5.67 7.32 5.38
CA ASN A 24 4.94 8.57 5.57
C ASN A 24 3.45 8.30 5.75
N VAL A 25 2.86 8.78 6.84
CA VAL A 25 1.41 8.74 7.04
C VAL A 25 0.78 9.89 6.25
N LEU A 26 0.15 9.59 5.13
CA LEU A 26 -0.47 10.56 4.23
C LEU A 26 -1.88 10.95 4.66
N ARG A 27 -2.61 10.01 5.22
CA ARG A 27 -3.97 10.20 5.75
C ARG A 27 -4.10 9.42 7.04
N LYS A 28 -4.74 10.00 8.04
CA LYS A 28 -5.07 9.31 9.29
C LYS A 28 -6.52 8.85 9.26
N GLY A 29 -6.74 7.64 9.70
CA GLY A 29 -8.05 7.01 9.82
C GLY A 29 -8.07 6.02 10.98
N SER A 30 -8.94 5.02 10.92
CA SER A 30 -9.08 4.01 11.96
C SER A 30 -9.46 2.65 11.37
N LYS A 31 -9.33 1.60 12.16
CA LYS A 31 -9.66 0.20 11.86
C LYS A 31 -8.79 -0.41 10.77
N VAL A 32 -8.73 0.19 9.58
CA VAL A 32 -7.96 -0.32 8.44
C VAL A 32 -6.83 0.65 8.12
N ALA A 33 -5.63 0.11 7.92
CA ALA A 33 -4.49 0.84 7.37
C ALA A 33 -4.13 0.30 5.99
N ILE A 34 -4.03 1.18 5.00
CA ILE A 34 -3.50 0.89 3.68
C ILE A 34 -2.02 1.26 3.69
N ILE A 35 -1.16 0.29 3.41
CA ILE A 35 0.28 0.49 3.23
C ILE A 35 0.60 0.29 1.75
N ALA A 36 1.02 1.32 1.07
CA ALA A 36 1.24 1.31 -0.36
C ALA A 36 2.66 1.73 -0.75
N SER A 37 3.09 1.42 -1.96
CA SER A 37 4.33 1.90 -2.54
C SER A 37 4.17 2.28 -4.02
N GLY A 38 4.94 3.28 -4.46
CA GLY A 38 4.97 3.72 -5.85
C GLY A 38 3.61 4.19 -6.38
N LEU A 39 3.22 3.75 -7.59
CA LEU A 39 1.95 4.10 -8.23
C LEU A 39 0.73 3.81 -7.34
N MET A 40 0.80 2.75 -6.52
CA MET A 40 -0.33 2.34 -5.71
C MET A 40 -0.65 3.29 -4.55
N VAL A 41 0.27 4.20 -4.21
CA VAL A 41 -0.01 5.29 -3.26
C VAL A 41 -1.12 6.20 -3.79
N GLN A 42 -1.07 6.56 -5.07
CA GLN A 42 -2.09 7.40 -5.70
C GLN A 42 -3.44 6.70 -5.78
N GLU A 43 -3.46 5.42 -6.16
CA GLU A 43 -4.69 4.64 -6.20
C GLU A 43 -5.29 4.45 -4.80
N SER A 44 -4.45 4.29 -3.77
CA SER A 44 -4.88 4.24 -2.37
C SER A 44 -5.47 5.57 -1.88
N LEU A 45 -4.88 6.70 -2.26
CA LEU A 45 -5.43 8.03 -1.95
C LEU A 45 -6.76 8.28 -2.66
N LYS A 46 -6.90 7.86 -3.93
CA LYS A 46 -8.19 7.92 -4.64
C LYS A 46 -9.25 7.03 -3.97
N ALA A 47 -8.87 5.82 -3.56
CA ALA A 47 -9.77 4.93 -2.81
C ALA A 47 -10.21 5.56 -1.48
N TYR A 48 -9.27 6.20 -0.76
CA TYR A 48 -9.58 6.93 0.48
C TYR A 48 -10.66 7.98 0.25
N GLU A 49 -10.61 8.77 -0.83
CA GLU A 49 -11.63 9.78 -1.11
C GLU A 49 -13.01 9.17 -1.39
N LEU A 50 -13.07 7.97 -1.97
CA LEU A 50 -14.30 7.26 -2.30
C LEU A 50 -14.95 6.51 -1.12
N LEU A 51 -14.25 6.37 0.01
CA LEU A 51 -14.71 5.64 1.19
C LEU A 51 -15.40 6.58 2.19
N GLU A 52 -16.48 6.13 2.82
CA GLU A 52 -17.11 6.82 3.96
C GLU A 52 -16.29 6.60 5.24
N SER A 53 -15.97 5.34 5.55
CA SER A 53 -15.07 4.99 6.65
C SER A 53 -13.62 5.18 6.20
N LYS A 54 -12.97 6.19 6.74
CA LYS A 54 -11.63 6.59 6.30
C LYS A 54 -10.54 5.69 6.90
N PRO A 55 -9.79 4.93 6.07
CA PRO A 55 -8.62 4.19 6.52
C PRO A 55 -7.43 5.12 6.76
N THR A 56 -6.41 4.65 7.48
CA THR A 56 -5.09 5.28 7.43
C THR A 56 -4.44 4.94 6.09
N VAL A 57 -3.76 5.90 5.44
CA VAL A 57 -2.99 5.66 4.21
C VAL A 57 -1.53 6.00 4.47
N ILE A 58 -0.66 5.03 4.23
CA ILE A 58 0.78 5.10 4.48
C ILE A 58 1.53 4.81 3.18
N ASP A 59 2.46 5.69 2.83
CA ASP A 59 3.45 5.45 1.78
C ASP A 59 4.72 4.83 2.38
N ILE A 60 5.17 3.72 1.82
CA ILE A 60 6.45 3.09 2.10
C ILE A 60 7.35 3.21 0.87
N PRO A 61 8.12 4.31 0.75
CA PRO A 61 8.96 4.57 -0.42
C PRO A 61 10.20 3.67 -0.49
N THR A 62 10.58 3.05 0.64
CA THR A 62 11.71 2.11 0.72
C THR A 62 11.29 0.78 1.35
N ILE A 63 11.45 -0.32 0.60
CA ILE A 63 11.13 -1.67 1.10
C ILE A 63 12.33 -2.28 1.85
N LYS A 64 13.53 -1.85 1.51
CA LYS A 64 14.76 -2.32 2.19
C LYS A 64 15.80 -1.19 2.31
N PRO A 65 16.04 -0.70 3.55
CA PRO A 65 15.36 -1.06 4.78
C PRO A 65 13.90 -0.58 4.78
N ILE A 66 13.03 -1.31 5.48
CA ILE A 66 11.62 -0.91 5.68
C ILE A 66 11.47 -0.24 7.05
N ASP A 67 10.52 0.68 7.18
CA ASP A 67 10.19 1.33 8.46
C ASP A 67 9.44 0.38 9.39
N LYS A 68 10.21 -0.42 10.15
CA LYS A 68 9.66 -1.42 11.07
C LYS A 68 8.83 -0.79 12.18
N GLU A 69 9.29 0.34 12.73
CA GLU A 69 8.64 1.03 13.84
C GLU A 69 7.24 1.49 13.44
N LEU A 70 7.12 2.15 12.28
CA LEU A 70 5.85 2.61 11.75
C LEU A 70 4.87 1.44 11.48
N ILE A 71 5.36 0.32 10.93
CA ILE A 71 4.54 -0.86 10.65
C ILE A 71 4.03 -1.49 11.95
N ILE A 72 4.89 -1.66 12.94
CA ILE A 72 4.54 -2.22 14.25
C ILE A 72 3.52 -1.33 14.96
N GLU A 73 3.72 -0.01 14.98
CA GLU A 73 2.79 0.95 15.57
C GLU A 73 1.43 0.92 14.85
N THR A 74 1.45 0.86 13.53
CA THR A 74 0.24 0.73 12.72
C THR A 74 -0.52 -0.55 13.07
N ALA A 75 0.16 -1.67 13.17
CA ALA A 75 -0.47 -2.96 13.49
C ALA A 75 -1.06 -3.01 14.92
N LYS A 76 -0.48 -2.27 15.86
CA LYS A 76 -1.01 -2.15 17.24
C LYS A 76 -2.27 -1.29 17.33
N THR A 77 -2.50 -0.42 16.38
CA THR A 77 -3.56 0.59 16.40
C THR A 77 -4.68 0.34 15.38
N HIS A 78 -4.53 -0.66 14.52
CA HIS A 78 -5.49 -1.02 13.49
C HIS A 78 -5.83 -2.51 13.53
N ASP A 79 -7.05 -2.86 13.18
CA ASP A 79 -7.52 -4.25 13.14
C ASP A 79 -6.99 -4.98 11.90
N VAL A 80 -6.79 -4.23 10.82
CA VAL A 80 -6.41 -4.76 9.50
C VAL A 80 -5.37 -3.87 8.83
N ILE A 81 -4.35 -4.49 8.26
CA ILE A 81 -3.42 -3.86 7.30
C ILE A 81 -3.70 -4.41 5.91
N VAL A 82 -3.88 -3.54 4.94
CA VAL A 82 -3.95 -3.88 3.52
C VAL A 82 -2.68 -3.35 2.84
N THR A 83 -1.80 -4.23 2.38
CA THR A 83 -0.64 -3.81 1.58
C THR A 83 -1.02 -3.76 0.11
N VAL A 84 -0.63 -2.69 -0.58
CA VAL A 84 -1.00 -2.46 -1.98
C VAL A 84 0.25 -2.18 -2.81
N GLU A 85 0.52 -3.04 -3.80
CA GLU A 85 1.73 -2.96 -4.61
C GLU A 85 1.49 -3.34 -6.08
N GLU A 86 2.08 -2.61 -7.00
CA GLU A 86 2.14 -2.97 -8.43
C GLU A 86 3.31 -3.96 -8.66
N HIS A 87 3.25 -5.08 -7.98
CA HIS A 87 4.28 -6.11 -7.96
C HIS A 87 3.67 -7.46 -7.57
N ASN A 88 4.43 -8.55 -7.74
CA ASN A 88 4.07 -9.85 -7.19
C ASN A 88 4.05 -9.76 -5.65
N ILE A 89 2.98 -10.27 -5.02
CA ILE A 89 2.83 -10.27 -3.56
C ILE A 89 3.89 -11.13 -2.86
N TYR A 90 4.46 -12.11 -3.55
CA TYR A 90 5.55 -12.94 -3.03
C TYR A 90 6.90 -12.22 -3.16
N GLY A 91 7.52 -11.92 -2.03
CA GLY A 91 8.78 -11.19 -1.97
C GLY A 91 8.67 -9.68 -2.23
N GLY A 92 7.44 -9.13 -2.24
CA GLY A 92 7.17 -7.70 -2.39
C GLY A 92 6.94 -6.96 -1.07
N LEU A 93 6.21 -5.86 -1.14
CA LEU A 93 5.86 -5.03 0.02
C LEU A 93 5.08 -5.83 1.07
N GLY A 94 4.07 -6.58 0.64
CA GLY A 94 3.26 -7.39 1.54
C GLY A 94 4.09 -8.42 2.31
N SER A 95 5.01 -9.11 1.64
CA SER A 95 5.96 -10.03 2.28
C SER A 95 6.85 -9.32 3.29
N ALA A 96 7.39 -8.16 2.94
CA ALA A 96 8.26 -7.39 3.83
C ALA A 96 7.52 -6.90 5.09
N VAL A 97 6.25 -6.50 4.96
CA VAL A 97 5.39 -6.18 6.12
C VAL A 97 5.14 -7.42 6.98
N SER A 98 4.84 -8.57 6.39
CA SER A 98 4.68 -9.83 7.13
C SER A 98 5.95 -10.22 7.89
N GLU A 99 7.13 -10.07 7.29
CA GLU A 99 8.42 -10.34 7.93
C GLU A 99 8.67 -9.45 9.15
N VAL A 100 8.14 -8.23 9.15
CA VAL A 100 8.20 -7.33 10.32
C VAL A 100 7.21 -7.79 11.40
N LEU A 101 5.99 -8.15 11.03
CA LEU A 101 4.91 -8.41 12.00
C LEU A 101 5.01 -9.81 12.63
N ALA A 102 5.45 -10.82 11.88
CA ALA A 102 5.49 -12.20 12.33
C ALA A 102 6.26 -12.43 13.66
N PRO A 103 7.45 -11.84 13.88
CA PRO A 103 8.17 -12.01 15.13
C PRO A 103 7.57 -11.24 16.31
N GLU A 104 6.73 -10.23 16.05
CA GLU A 104 6.16 -9.36 17.09
C GLU A 104 4.92 -9.96 17.79
N GLY A 105 4.32 -11.00 17.22
CA GLY A 105 3.13 -11.66 17.78
C GLY A 105 1.89 -10.74 17.88
N ILE A 106 1.81 -9.72 17.02
CA ILE A 106 0.71 -8.74 17.02
C ILE A 106 -0.50 -9.34 16.32
N ALA A 107 -1.66 -9.28 16.98
CA ALA A 107 -2.92 -9.76 16.43
C ALA A 107 -3.53 -8.74 15.45
N CYS A 108 -2.90 -8.54 14.31
CA CYS A 108 -3.39 -7.70 13.22
C CYS A 108 -3.53 -8.56 11.95
N ARG A 109 -4.71 -8.51 11.32
CA ARG A 109 -4.92 -9.21 10.05
C ARG A 109 -4.22 -8.46 8.93
N GLN A 110 -3.57 -9.20 8.02
CA GLN A 110 -2.95 -8.61 6.83
C GLN A 110 -3.58 -9.16 5.56
N TYR A 111 -3.93 -8.26 4.64
CA TYR A 111 -4.31 -8.58 3.26
C TYR A 111 -3.28 -8.00 2.31
N MET A 112 -2.90 -8.79 1.31
CA MET A 112 -1.94 -8.38 0.28
C MET A 112 -2.69 -8.19 -1.04
N LEU A 113 -2.73 -6.97 -1.53
CA LEU A 113 -3.26 -6.62 -2.84
C LEU A 113 -2.10 -6.33 -3.79
N GLY A 114 -1.97 -7.17 -4.81
CA GLY A 114 -0.90 -7.14 -5.80
C GLY A 114 -1.07 -8.27 -6.81
N MET A 115 -0.06 -8.47 -7.65
CA MET A 115 -0.04 -9.58 -8.61
C MET A 115 0.09 -10.92 -7.89
N ARG A 116 -0.78 -11.87 -8.22
CA ARG A 116 -0.85 -13.19 -7.58
C ARG A 116 -0.13 -14.26 -8.38
N ASP A 117 1.16 -14.07 -8.62
CA ASP A 117 2.05 -15.00 -9.32
C ASP A 117 1.48 -15.47 -10.68
N VAL A 118 0.97 -14.53 -11.44
CA VAL A 118 0.44 -14.74 -12.78
C VAL A 118 1.29 -14.01 -13.82
N PHE A 119 1.35 -14.56 -15.03
CA PHE A 119 2.02 -13.85 -16.13
C PHE A 119 1.29 -12.54 -16.45
N GLY A 120 2.09 -11.46 -16.59
CA GLY A 120 1.58 -10.16 -16.98
C GLY A 120 1.00 -10.19 -18.41
N ARG A 121 0.07 -9.26 -18.67
CA ARG A 121 -0.49 -9.02 -20.00
C ARG A 121 0.00 -7.69 -20.54
N SER A 122 -0.04 -7.55 -21.87
CA SER A 122 0.15 -6.26 -22.52
C SER A 122 -1.17 -5.53 -22.61
N GLY A 123 -1.18 -4.23 -22.33
CA GLY A 123 -2.36 -3.40 -22.39
C GLY A 123 -2.04 -1.96 -21.94
N LYS A 124 -3.04 -1.10 -21.99
CA LYS A 124 -2.91 0.25 -21.45
C LYS A 124 -2.87 0.19 -19.91
N PRO A 125 -2.08 1.04 -19.25
CA PRO A 125 -1.89 0.96 -17.79
C PRO A 125 -3.18 0.95 -16.97
N LYS A 126 -4.14 1.82 -17.28
CA LYS A 126 -5.43 1.87 -16.58
C LYS A 126 -6.25 0.59 -16.77
N GLU A 127 -6.24 0.03 -17.99
CA GLU A 127 -6.94 -1.22 -18.30
C GLU A 127 -6.30 -2.41 -17.55
N LEU A 128 -4.96 -2.37 -17.37
CA LEU A 128 -4.25 -3.41 -16.62
C LEU A 128 -4.51 -3.28 -15.11
N LEU A 129 -4.54 -2.08 -14.55
CA LEU A 129 -4.90 -1.87 -13.15
C LEU A 129 -6.32 -2.38 -12.85
N ASP A 130 -7.30 -2.04 -13.69
CA ASP A 130 -8.67 -2.55 -13.58
C ASP A 130 -8.70 -4.09 -13.71
N TYR A 131 -8.04 -4.64 -14.74
CA TYR A 131 -8.02 -6.09 -14.99
C TYR A 131 -7.43 -6.91 -13.82
N TYR A 132 -6.39 -6.38 -13.16
CA TYR A 132 -5.74 -7.04 -12.02
C TYR A 132 -6.33 -6.63 -10.67
N GLY A 133 -7.35 -5.80 -10.65
CA GLY A 133 -7.99 -5.34 -9.41
C GLY A 133 -7.10 -4.43 -8.57
N LEU A 134 -6.25 -3.64 -9.21
CA LEU A 134 -5.27 -2.77 -8.56
C LEU A 134 -5.61 -1.28 -8.63
N ASP A 135 -6.78 -0.92 -9.11
CA ASP A 135 -7.25 0.46 -9.15
C ASP A 135 -7.97 0.87 -7.85
N ALA A 136 -8.26 2.15 -7.73
CA ALA A 136 -8.93 2.74 -6.57
C ALA A 136 -10.30 2.11 -6.26
N LYS A 137 -11.03 1.68 -7.30
CA LYS A 137 -12.34 1.04 -7.15
C LYS A 137 -12.22 -0.31 -6.43
N HIS A 138 -11.31 -1.16 -6.87
CA HIS A 138 -11.10 -2.48 -6.27
C HIS A 138 -10.49 -2.38 -4.87
N ILE A 139 -9.59 -1.40 -4.63
CA ILE A 139 -9.09 -1.11 -3.27
C ILE A 139 -10.26 -0.73 -2.35
N LYS A 140 -11.16 0.16 -2.81
CA LYS A 140 -12.36 0.54 -2.07
C LYS A 140 -13.25 -0.66 -1.77
N GLU A 141 -13.55 -1.50 -2.78
CA GLU A 141 -14.39 -2.68 -2.64
C GLU A 141 -13.81 -3.62 -1.58
N LEU A 142 -12.52 -3.92 -1.64
CA LEU A 142 -11.82 -4.72 -0.62
C LEU A 142 -11.96 -4.11 0.79
N ILE A 143 -11.78 -2.80 0.96
CA ILE A 143 -11.88 -2.14 2.27
C ILE A 143 -13.30 -2.22 2.85
N ILE A 144 -14.32 -2.17 2.00
CA ILE A 144 -15.73 -2.27 2.44
C ILE A 144 -16.06 -3.69 2.92
N GLU A 145 -15.42 -4.72 2.36
CA GLU A 145 -15.62 -6.13 2.74
C GLU A 145 -14.90 -6.53 4.05
N LEU A 146 -13.98 -5.71 4.54
CA LEU A 146 -13.17 -5.97 5.73
C LEU A 146 -13.77 -5.41 7.01
#